data_fe6a9094513959dda0cdbe2e82c29a31
#
_entry.id   fe6a9094513959dda0cdbe2e82c29a31
#
_cell.length_a   1.000
_cell.length_b   1.000
_cell.length_c   1.000
_cell.angle_alpha   90.00
_cell.angle_beta   90.00
_cell.angle_gamma   90.00
#
_symmetry.space_group_name_H-M   'P 1'
#
loop_
_entity.id
_entity.type
_entity.pdbx_description
1 polymer ?
#
loop_
_entity_poly.entity_id
_entity_poly.type
_entity_poly.pdbx_seq_one_letter_code
_entity_poly.pdbx_strand_id
1 'polypeptide(L)'
;MKIFYGPKGTGKTKAIIDYANEAKATAKGHIVYITDSDKYGFELKLPIRFLNTSDFNVKSEDEFRGFIKGIVASNGDNEYVFIDGVARICNKLLSEVGSIFDTMADLEKEFGVKFVLTCSGTKEDLPDFILKYVD
;
A
#
# COMPACT_ATOMS: atom_id res chain seq x y z
N MET A 1 -0.91 -5.19 9.45
CA MET A 1 -1.39 -4.63 8.18
C MET A 1 -2.70 -3.90 8.43
N LYS A 2 -2.83 -2.67 7.92
CA LYS A 2 -4.06 -1.88 8.07
C LYS A 2 -4.71 -1.70 6.71
N ILE A 3 -6.03 -1.90 6.65
CA ILE A 3 -6.79 -1.83 5.40
C ILE A 3 -7.89 -0.78 5.51
N PHE A 4 -7.89 0.18 4.57
CA PHE A 4 -9.00 1.08 4.34
C PHE A 4 -9.84 0.49 3.21
N TYR A 5 -11.08 0.13 3.46
CA TYR A 5 -11.95 -0.48 2.45
C TYR A 5 -13.23 0.31 2.29
N GLY A 6 -13.90 0.10 1.17
CA GLY A 6 -15.16 0.73 0.83
C GLY A 6 -15.36 0.72 -0.68
N PRO A 7 -16.57 0.95 -1.15
CA PRO A 7 -16.84 1.07 -2.59
C PRO A 7 -15.99 2.17 -3.22
N LYS A 8 -15.76 2.07 -4.52
CA LYS A 8 -15.05 3.09 -5.28
C LYS A 8 -15.74 4.44 -5.09
N GLY A 9 -14.94 5.51 -4.90
CA GLY A 9 -15.47 6.86 -4.74
C GLY A 9 -15.93 7.23 -3.34
N THR A 10 -15.56 6.44 -2.31
CA THR A 10 -15.96 6.69 -0.92
C THR A 10 -14.88 7.37 -0.06
N GLY A 11 -13.87 7.97 -0.70
CA GLY A 11 -12.86 8.76 0.04
C GLY A 11 -11.70 7.96 0.62
N LYS A 12 -11.43 6.75 0.12
CA LYS A 12 -10.31 5.94 0.62
C LYS A 12 -8.95 6.59 0.38
N THR A 13 -8.75 7.21 -0.78
CA THR A 13 -7.49 7.89 -1.09
C THR A 13 -7.24 9.03 -0.11
N LYS A 14 -8.26 9.85 0.18
CA LYS A 14 -8.12 10.92 1.17
C LYS A 14 -7.79 10.35 2.54
N ALA A 15 -8.46 9.27 2.93
CA ALA A 15 -8.26 8.65 4.24
C ALA A 15 -6.82 8.12 4.39
N ILE A 16 -6.28 7.45 3.38
CA ILE A 16 -4.93 6.90 3.45
C ILE A 16 -3.87 8.02 3.42
N ILE A 17 -4.10 9.08 2.66
CA ILE A 17 -3.20 10.25 2.65
C ILE A 17 -3.18 10.91 4.02
N ASP A 18 -4.34 11.13 4.62
CA ASP A 18 -4.44 11.73 5.95
C ASP A 18 -3.72 10.86 6.99
N TYR A 19 -3.89 9.55 6.90
CA TYR A 19 -3.21 8.62 7.79
C TYR A 19 -1.68 8.68 7.63
N ALA A 20 -1.20 8.76 6.37
CA ALA A 20 0.23 8.86 6.09
C ALA A 20 0.81 10.15 6.67
N ASN A 21 0.12 11.28 6.49
CA ASN A 21 0.56 12.56 7.02
C ASN A 21 0.55 12.59 8.55
N GLU A 22 -0.40 11.92 9.19
CA GLU A 22 -0.44 11.78 10.65
C GLU A 22 0.67 10.87 11.15
N ALA A 23 0.90 9.74 10.47
CA ALA A 23 1.97 8.80 10.83
C ALA A 23 3.34 9.48 10.77
N LYS A 24 3.54 10.37 9.81
CA LYS A 24 4.79 11.12 9.66
C LYS A 24 5.14 11.93 10.91
N ALA A 25 4.14 12.44 11.63
CA ALA A 25 4.36 13.25 12.83
C ALA A 25 4.99 12.45 13.98
N THR A 26 4.76 11.14 14.04
CA THR A 26 5.24 10.28 15.14
C THR A 26 6.20 9.19 14.68
N ALA A 27 6.33 8.95 13.39
CA ALA A 27 7.21 7.90 12.88
C ALA A 27 8.67 8.26 13.11
N LYS A 28 9.46 7.27 13.48
CA LYS A 28 10.90 7.40 13.66
C LYS A 28 11.67 7.01 12.41
N GLY A 29 11.08 6.15 11.58
CA GLY A 29 11.65 5.67 10.34
C GLY A 29 11.08 6.34 9.11
N HIS A 30 11.50 5.86 7.95
CA HIS A 30 11.07 6.38 6.67
C HIS A 30 9.66 5.92 6.32
N ILE A 31 8.94 6.75 5.58
CA ILE A 31 7.59 6.46 5.09
C ILE A 31 7.61 6.51 3.56
N VAL A 32 7.08 5.46 2.93
CA VAL A 32 6.93 5.36 1.49
C VAL A 32 5.44 5.29 1.15
N TYR A 33 5.03 6.03 0.12
CA TYR A 33 3.65 6.01 -0.38
C TYR A 33 3.67 5.63 -1.86
N ILE A 34 2.96 4.55 -2.20
CA ILE A 34 2.95 3.95 -3.53
C ILE A 34 1.56 4.02 -4.12
N THR A 35 1.45 4.51 -5.35
CA THR A 35 0.22 4.44 -6.13
C THR A 35 0.56 4.41 -7.62
N ASP A 36 -0.43 4.43 -8.50
CA ASP A 36 -0.24 4.29 -9.94
C ASP A 36 -0.41 5.59 -10.74
N SER A 37 -0.47 6.74 -10.05
CA SER A 37 -0.56 8.05 -10.71
C SER A 37 0.04 9.14 -9.83
N ASP A 38 0.32 10.32 -10.44
CA ASP A 38 0.85 11.49 -9.71
C ASP A 38 -0.27 12.37 -9.13
N LYS A 39 -1.51 12.00 -9.32
CA LYS A 39 -2.66 12.88 -9.09
C LYS A 39 -2.70 13.54 -7.70
N TYR A 40 -2.35 12.81 -6.66
CA TYR A 40 -2.46 13.29 -5.28
C TYR A 40 -1.13 13.41 -4.54
N GLY A 41 0.00 13.24 -5.25
CA GLY A 41 1.31 13.25 -4.61
C GLY A 41 1.62 14.54 -3.84
N PHE A 42 1.12 15.67 -4.32
CA PHE A 42 1.34 16.97 -3.68
C PHE A 42 0.64 17.12 -2.32
N GLU A 43 -0.33 16.25 -2.00
CA GLU A 43 -1.02 16.28 -0.70
C GLU A 43 -0.24 15.60 0.41
N LEU A 44 0.84 14.88 0.07
CA LEU A 44 1.69 14.22 1.05
C LEU A 44 2.75 15.18 1.58
N LYS A 45 2.96 15.17 2.89
CA LYS A 45 3.97 16.01 3.54
C LYS A 45 5.36 15.41 3.35
N LEU A 46 6.35 16.28 3.14
CA LEU A 46 7.74 15.86 3.14
C LEU A 46 8.15 15.44 4.55
N PRO A 47 9.00 14.44 4.75
CA PRO A 47 9.77 13.72 3.74
C PRO A 47 9.16 12.37 3.30
N ILE A 48 7.83 12.22 3.27
CA ILE A 48 7.22 11.01 2.75
C ILE A 48 7.66 10.82 1.30
N ARG A 49 8.23 9.65 1.00
CA ARG A 49 8.68 9.35 -0.36
C ARG A 49 7.50 8.85 -1.19
N PHE A 50 7.19 9.59 -2.24
CA PHE A 50 6.10 9.26 -3.15
C PHE A 50 6.63 8.47 -4.35
N LEU A 51 6.05 7.32 -4.63
CA LEU A 51 6.43 6.48 -5.78
C LEU A 51 5.20 6.19 -6.64
N ASN A 52 5.32 6.55 -7.91
CA ASN A 52 4.31 6.24 -8.92
C ASN A 52 4.79 5.01 -9.70
N THR A 53 4.07 3.90 -9.58
CA THR A 53 4.44 2.65 -10.23
C THR A 53 4.46 2.74 -11.76
N SER A 54 3.68 3.66 -12.33
CA SER A 54 3.68 3.89 -13.78
C SER A 54 5.01 4.42 -14.29
N ASP A 55 5.76 5.15 -13.47
CA ASP A 55 7.08 5.66 -13.84
C ASP A 55 8.10 4.53 -14.10
N PHE A 56 7.85 3.37 -13.50
CA PHE A 56 8.76 2.21 -13.56
C PHE A 56 8.17 1.05 -14.36
N ASN A 57 7.05 1.26 -15.04
CA ASN A 57 6.34 0.22 -15.78
C ASN A 57 5.97 -1.02 -14.95
N VAL A 58 5.65 -0.82 -13.69
CA VAL A 58 5.19 -1.91 -12.82
C VAL A 58 3.71 -2.13 -13.09
N LYS A 59 3.35 -3.24 -13.75
CA LYS A 59 2.00 -3.51 -14.26
C LYS A 59 1.50 -4.92 -13.97
N SER A 60 2.26 -5.74 -13.28
CA SER A 60 1.88 -7.11 -12.98
C SER A 60 2.08 -7.41 -11.51
N GLU A 61 1.45 -8.49 -11.07
CA GLU A 61 1.58 -8.97 -9.69
C GLU A 61 3.04 -9.31 -9.38
N ASP A 62 3.72 -10.02 -10.27
CA ASP A 62 5.11 -10.40 -10.06
C ASP A 62 6.03 -9.18 -10.00
N GLU A 63 5.83 -8.21 -10.89
CA GLU A 63 6.61 -6.98 -10.88
C GLU A 63 6.39 -6.20 -9.59
N PHE A 64 5.14 -6.09 -9.14
CA PHE A 64 4.85 -5.34 -7.92
C PHE A 64 5.39 -6.05 -6.69
N ARG A 65 5.33 -7.37 -6.64
CA ARG A 65 5.92 -8.15 -5.54
C ARG A 65 7.41 -7.87 -5.42
N GLY A 66 8.13 -7.89 -6.56
CA GLY A 66 9.56 -7.54 -6.58
C GLY A 66 9.82 -6.09 -6.18
N PHE A 67 8.94 -5.19 -6.62
CA PHE A 67 9.06 -3.76 -6.32
C PHE A 67 9.00 -3.49 -4.81
N ILE A 68 8.01 -4.06 -4.11
CA ILE A 68 7.89 -3.86 -2.66
C ILE A 68 9.02 -4.55 -1.89
N LYS A 69 9.47 -5.72 -2.34
CA LYS A 69 10.65 -6.37 -1.75
C LYS A 69 11.88 -5.50 -1.89
N GLY A 70 12.08 -4.91 -3.06
CA GLY A 70 13.21 -4.02 -3.32
C GLY A 70 13.19 -2.77 -2.45
N ILE A 71 12.01 -2.20 -2.23
CA ILE A 71 11.86 -1.04 -1.35
C ILE A 71 12.30 -1.39 0.08
N VAL A 72 11.80 -2.50 0.60
CA VAL A 72 12.15 -2.94 1.97
C VAL A 72 13.65 -3.29 2.06
N ALA A 73 14.19 -3.96 1.04
CA ALA A 73 15.60 -4.33 1.00
C ALA A 73 16.53 -3.14 0.92
N SER A 74 16.11 -2.06 0.24
CA SER A 74 16.98 -0.90 0.00
C SER A 74 17.18 -0.01 1.22
N ASN A 75 16.31 -0.10 2.24
CA ASN A 75 16.40 0.77 3.41
C ASN A 75 15.81 0.06 4.63
N GLY A 76 16.67 -0.29 5.58
CA GLY A 76 16.27 -0.95 6.83
C GLY A 76 15.48 -0.05 7.77
N ASP A 77 15.45 1.26 7.51
CA ASP A 77 14.72 2.22 8.35
C ASP A 77 13.29 2.49 7.87
N ASN A 78 12.79 1.75 6.87
CA ASN A 78 11.41 1.88 6.43
C ASN A 78 10.47 1.42 7.56
N GLU A 79 9.63 2.34 8.02
CA GLU A 79 8.65 2.05 9.07
C GLU A 79 7.26 1.78 8.51
N TYR A 80 6.84 2.57 7.52
CA TYR A 80 5.53 2.43 6.87
C TYR A 80 5.67 2.38 5.36
N VAL A 81 4.89 1.52 4.73
CA VAL A 81 4.69 1.49 3.29
C VAL A 81 3.18 1.56 3.03
N PHE A 82 2.75 2.66 2.42
CA PHE A 82 1.35 2.90 2.05
C PHE A 82 1.16 2.52 0.59
N ILE A 83 0.06 1.82 0.29
CA ILE A 83 -0.24 1.38 -1.08
C ILE A 83 -1.70 1.72 -1.39
N ASP A 84 -1.90 2.62 -2.34
CA ASP A 84 -3.24 2.98 -2.80
C ASP A 84 -3.49 2.36 -4.16
N GLY A 85 -4.36 1.34 -4.21
CA GLY A 85 -4.77 0.70 -5.45
C GLY A 85 -3.99 -0.54 -5.84
N VAL A 86 -3.77 -1.47 -4.91
CA VAL A 86 -2.99 -2.69 -5.17
C VAL A 86 -3.49 -3.48 -6.38
N ALA A 87 -4.80 -3.63 -6.54
CA ALA A 87 -5.36 -4.38 -7.67
C ALA A 87 -5.12 -3.65 -9.00
N ARG A 88 -5.28 -2.32 -9.02
CA ARG A 88 -4.98 -1.52 -10.23
C ARG A 88 -3.52 -1.64 -10.62
N ILE A 89 -2.62 -1.51 -9.65
CA ILE A 89 -1.18 -1.61 -9.89
C ILE A 89 -0.83 -2.95 -10.52
N CYS A 90 -1.41 -4.03 -10.00
CA CYS A 90 -1.16 -5.38 -10.50
C CYS A 90 -1.95 -5.73 -11.76
N ASN A 91 -2.87 -4.86 -12.17
CA ASN A 91 -3.75 -5.09 -13.32
C ASN A 91 -4.54 -6.39 -13.17
N LYS A 92 -5.09 -6.61 -11.97
CA LYS A 92 -5.85 -7.81 -11.61
C LYS A 92 -7.04 -7.46 -10.74
N LEU A 93 -7.92 -8.44 -10.54
CA LEU A 93 -9.00 -8.33 -9.56
C LEU A 93 -8.42 -8.46 -8.16
N LEU A 94 -9.09 -7.85 -7.18
CA LEU A 94 -8.64 -7.92 -5.79
C LEU A 94 -8.56 -9.37 -5.28
N SER A 95 -9.45 -10.25 -5.76
CA SER A 95 -9.43 -11.65 -5.39
C SER A 95 -8.22 -12.42 -5.94
N GLU A 96 -7.47 -11.83 -6.85
CA GLU A 96 -6.34 -12.49 -7.54
C GLU A 96 -4.97 -12.06 -7.02
N VAL A 97 -4.91 -11.14 -6.05
CA VAL A 97 -3.63 -10.59 -5.57
C VAL A 97 -3.19 -11.15 -4.22
N GLY A 98 -3.59 -12.38 -3.92
CA GLY A 98 -3.23 -13.04 -2.65
C GLY A 98 -1.73 -13.12 -2.41
N SER A 99 -0.92 -13.33 -3.47
CA SER A 99 0.52 -13.43 -3.31
C SER A 99 1.16 -12.12 -2.84
N ILE A 100 0.57 -10.98 -3.18
CA ILE A 100 1.04 -9.68 -2.69
C ILE A 100 0.81 -9.60 -1.17
N PHE A 101 -0.36 -10.03 -0.70
CA PHE A 101 -0.68 -10.02 0.73
C PHE A 101 0.22 -10.98 1.50
N ASP A 102 0.52 -12.15 0.95
CA ASP A 102 1.46 -13.10 1.56
C ASP A 102 2.86 -12.46 1.68
N THR A 103 3.31 -11.82 0.61
CA THR A 103 4.61 -11.13 0.59
C THR A 103 4.65 -10.01 1.64
N MET A 104 3.61 -9.19 1.70
CA MET A 104 3.55 -8.11 2.70
C MET A 104 3.55 -8.64 4.12
N ALA A 105 2.80 -9.72 4.38
CA ALA A 105 2.79 -10.33 5.71
C ALA A 105 4.16 -10.85 6.11
N ASP A 106 4.89 -11.48 5.19
CA ASP A 106 6.25 -11.96 5.42
C ASP A 106 7.20 -10.81 5.71
N LEU A 107 7.11 -9.71 4.94
CA LEU A 107 7.96 -8.55 5.14
C LEU A 107 7.69 -7.87 6.48
N GLU A 108 6.42 -7.79 6.90
CA GLU A 108 6.08 -7.26 8.22
C GLU A 108 6.70 -8.09 9.33
N LYS A 109 6.61 -9.41 9.20
CA LYS A 109 7.12 -10.33 10.21
C LYS A 109 8.64 -10.30 10.30
N GLU A 110 9.32 -10.27 9.15
CA GLU A 110 10.78 -10.37 9.10
C GLU A 110 11.47 -9.02 9.37
N PHE A 111 10.89 -7.91 8.94
CA PHE A 111 11.56 -6.61 8.95
C PHE A 111 10.85 -5.54 9.77
N GLY A 112 9.67 -5.83 10.31
CA GLY A 112 8.95 -4.90 11.17
C GLY A 112 8.33 -3.71 10.45
N VAL A 113 8.33 -3.69 9.12
CA VAL A 113 7.66 -2.65 8.34
C VAL A 113 6.15 -2.82 8.47
N LYS A 114 5.42 -1.71 8.41
CA LYS A 114 3.95 -1.72 8.49
C LYS A 114 3.35 -1.34 7.15
N PHE A 115 2.51 -2.20 6.59
CA PHE A 115 1.79 -1.93 5.34
C PHE A 115 0.40 -1.40 5.63
N VAL A 116 0.03 -0.34 4.92
CA VAL A 116 -1.30 0.28 4.98
C VAL A 116 -1.82 0.39 3.57
N LEU A 117 -3.02 -0.15 3.31
CA LEU A 117 -3.54 -0.28 1.96
C LEU A 117 -4.96 0.24 1.83
N THR A 118 -5.35 0.55 0.59
CA THR A 118 -6.76 0.72 0.22
C THR A 118 -7.22 -0.50 -0.57
N CYS A 119 -8.47 -0.91 -0.35
CA CYS A 119 -9.11 -1.98 -1.10
C CYS A 119 -10.52 -1.55 -1.49
N SER A 120 -10.86 -1.63 -2.78
CA SER A 120 -12.19 -1.24 -3.25
C SER A 120 -13.18 -2.39 -3.13
N GLY A 121 -14.27 -2.16 -2.41
CA GLY A 121 -15.33 -3.13 -2.21
C GLY A 121 -15.97 -2.99 -0.85
N THR A 122 -17.16 -3.56 -0.71
CA THR A 122 -17.81 -3.67 0.60
C THR A 122 -17.13 -4.80 1.39
N LYS A 123 -17.43 -4.90 2.67
CA LYS A 123 -16.85 -5.97 3.49
C LYS A 123 -17.18 -7.36 2.93
N GLU A 124 -18.37 -7.52 2.36
CA GLU A 124 -18.81 -8.77 1.76
C GLU A 124 -18.05 -9.12 0.48
N ASP A 125 -17.52 -8.11 -0.21
CA ASP A 125 -16.76 -8.29 -1.46
C ASP A 125 -15.30 -8.65 -1.23
N LEU A 126 -14.78 -8.45 0.00
CA LEU A 126 -13.36 -8.66 0.27
C LEU A 126 -13.06 -10.17 0.36
N PRO A 127 -11.98 -10.63 -0.30
CA PRO A 127 -11.55 -12.03 -0.17
C PRO A 127 -11.05 -12.31 1.25
N ASP A 128 -11.06 -13.59 1.63
CA ASP A 128 -10.69 -14.01 2.98
C ASP A 128 -9.29 -13.58 3.39
N PHE A 129 -8.35 -13.56 2.45
CA PHE A 129 -6.97 -13.17 2.75
C PHE A 129 -6.84 -11.68 3.10
N ILE A 130 -7.88 -10.88 2.84
CA ILE A 130 -7.95 -9.46 3.23
C ILE A 130 -8.82 -9.30 4.48
N LEU A 131 -9.94 -10.04 4.55
CA LEU A 131 -10.89 -9.95 5.66
C LEU A 131 -10.23 -10.17 7.02
N LYS A 132 -9.25 -11.04 7.10
CA LYS A 132 -8.54 -11.30 8.36
C LYS A 132 -7.80 -10.10 8.94
N TYR A 133 -7.59 -9.06 8.13
CA TYR A 133 -6.95 -7.80 8.57
C TYR A 133 -7.96 -6.68 8.83
N VAL A 134 -9.24 -6.94 8.64
CA VAL A 134 -10.32 -5.95 8.78
C VAL A 134 -11.12 -6.25 10.04
N ASP A 135 -11.37 -5.22 10.82
CA ASP A 135 -12.17 -5.32 12.05
C ASP A 135 -13.68 -5.43 11.79
#